data_d81842ea542c3674d6a8c813b306edf7
#
_entry.id   d81842ea542c3674d6a8c813b306edf7
#
_cell.length_a   1.000
_cell.length_b   1.000
_cell.length_c   1.000
_cell.angle_alpha   90.00
_cell.angle_beta   90.00
_cell.angle_gamma   90.00
#
_symmetry.space_group_name_H-M   'P 1'
#
loop_
_entity.id
_entity.type
_entity.pdbx_description
1 polymer ?
#
loop_
_entity_poly.entity_id
_entity_poly.type
_entity_poly.pdbx_seq_one_letter_code
_entity_poly.pdbx_strand_id
1 'polypeptide(L)'
;MTHIKPSLKAIHAIVFDFDGVLAESIDVKTRAYALLFRDEGEEVVRKVIDFHLKNGGVSRFEKIKFFYKDILHRPLSDKLFQKLCDQYSRLVVDKVVVAPWVDGARDFLTHNKKKFILAI
;
A
#
# COMPACT_ATOMS: atom_id res chain seq x y z
N MET A 1 -24.13 -22.66 14.63
CA MET A 1 -23.08 -22.65 13.58
C MET A 1 -21.82 -23.28 14.14
N THR A 2 -21.43 -24.41 13.62
CA THR A 2 -20.15 -25.03 13.93
C THR A 2 -19.05 -24.29 13.17
N HIS A 3 -18.20 -23.57 13.89
CA HIS A 3 -16.97 -23.03 13.33
C HIS A 3 -16.01 -24.20 13.11
N ILE A 4 -15.98 -24.73 11.89
CA ILE A 4 -14.98 -25.70 11.49
C ILE A 4 -13.67 -24.90 11.34
N LYS A 5 -12.74 -25.03 12.29
CA LYS A 5 -11.37 -24.55 12.12
C LYS A 5 -10.73 -25.40 11.02
N PRO A 6 -10.29 -24.81 9.91
CA PRO A 6 -9.61 -25.59 8.87
C PRO A 6 -8.36 -26.24 9.49
N SER A 7 -8.20 -27.54 9.31
CA SER A 7 -6.98 -28.21 9.70
C SER A 7 -5.83 -27.71 8.82
N LEU A 8 -4.72 -27.28 9.41
CA LEU A 8 -3.50 -26.90 8.67
C LEU A 8 -3.00 -28.01 7.74
N LYS A 9 -3.36 -29.26 8.01
CA LYS A 9 -3.04 -30.40 7.14
C LYS A 9 -3.78 -30.38 5.80
N ALA A 10 -4.89 -29.65 5.70
CA ALA A 10 -5.66 -29.51 4.46
C ALA A 10 -5.24 -28.32 3.59
N ILE A 11 -4.30 -27.49 4.06
CA ILE A 11 -3.81 -26.31 3.34
C ILE A 11 -2.57 -26.70 2.54
N HIS A 12 -2.59 -26.43 1.23
CA HIS A 12 -1.48 -26.71 0.31
C HIS A 12 -0.80 -25.44 -0.20
N ALA A 13 -1.51 -24.31 -0.20
CA ALA A 13 -1.00 -23.03 -0.69
C ALA A 13 -1.43 -21.89 0.26
N ILE A 14 -0.57 -20.89 0.37
CA ILE A 14 -0.83 -19.67 1.14
C ILE A 14 -0.52 -18.48 0.23
N VAL A 15 -1.48 -17.58 0.07
CA VAL A 15 -1.32 -16.30 -0.62
C VAL A 15 -1.27 -15.20 0.42
N PHE A 16 -0.20 -14.41 0.40
CA PHE A 16 0.01 -13.31 1.33
C PHE A 16 -0.37 -11.98 0.70
N ASP A 17 -0.99 -11.10 1.48
CA ASP A 17 -0.93 -9.69 1.23
C ASP A 17 0.48 -9.19 1.56
N PHE A 18 0.89 -8.05 1.00
CA PHE A 18 2.25 -7.55 1.13
C PHE A 18 2.37 -6.46 2.19
N ASP A 19 1.66 -5.35 2.00
CA ASP A 19 1.76 -4.18 2.88
C ASP A 19 1.19 -4.45 4.27
N GLY A 20 2.01 -4.32 5.29
CA GLY A 20 1.64 -4.57 6.69
C GLY A 20 1.49 -6.05 7.04
N VAL A 21 1.75 -6.96 6.11
CA VAL A 21 1.73 -8.42 6.31
C VAL A 21 3.13 -9.00 6.18
N LEU A 22 3.81 -8.75 5.09
CA LEU A 22 5.20 -9.16 4.88
C LEU A 22 6.19 -8.04 5.15
N ALA A 23 5.87 -6.81 4.75
CA ALA A 23 6.70 -5.64 4.93
C ALA A 23 5.97 -4.54 5.71
N GLU A 24 6.68 -3.82 6.56
CA GLU A 24 6.21 -2.63 7.28
C GLU A 24 6.15 -1.43 6.32
N SER A 25 5.27 -1.48 5.33
CA SER A 25 5.22 -0.54 4.22
C SER A 25 3.99 0.36 4.17
N ILE A 26 3.03 0.21 5.08
CA ILE A 26 1.81 1.04 5.11
C ILE A 26 2.18 2.51 5.33
N ASP A 27 3.04 2.79 6.30
CA ASP A 27 3.51 4.15 6.62
C ASP A 27 4.33 4.77 5.47
N VAL A 28 5.05 3.96 4.71
CA VAL A 28 5.79 4.39 3.52
C VAL A 28 4.87 5.01 2.47
N LYS A 29 3.74 4.40 2.19
CA LYS A 29 2.75 4.90 1.23
C LYS A 29 2.12 6.21 1.70
N THR A 30 1.81 6.30 2.98
CA THR A 30 1.29 7.53 3.59
C THR A 30 2.27 8.68 3.45
N ARG A 31 3.55 8.44 3.76
CA ARG A 31 4.62 9.45 3.61
C ARG A 31 4.83 9.86 2.16
N ALA A 32 4.71 8.92 1.22
CA ALA A 32 4.84 9.23 -0.21
C ALA A 32 3.76 10.22 -0.67
N TYR A 33 2.51 10.05 -0.23
CA TYR A 33 1.45 11.03 -0.51
C TYR A 33 1.71 12.38 0.16
N ALA A 34 2.18 12.39 1.39
CA ALA A 34 2.53 13.64 2.09
C ALA A 34 3.61 14.41 1.33
N LEU A 35 4.64 13.72 0.84
CA LEU A 35 5.71 14.33 0.05
C LEU A 35 5.22 14.81 -1.32
N LEU A 36 4.38 14.01 -1.98
CA LEU A 36 3.85 14.34 -3.31
C LEU A 36 3.02 15.64 -3.30
N PHE A 37 2.28 15.88 -2.23
CA PHE A 37 1.37 17.04 -2.09
C PHE A 37 1.87 18.12 -1.11
N ARG A 38 3.12 18.03 -0.64
CA ARG A 38 3.66 18.96 0.38
C ARG A 38 3.56 20.44 -0.02
N ASP A 39 3.75 20.75 -1.30
CA ASP A 39 3.74 22.11 -1.81
C ASP A 39 2.34 22.73 -1.89
N GLU A 40 1.30 21.92 -1.70
CA GLU A 40 -0.10 22.37 -1.66
C GLU A 40 -0.54 22.87 -0.27
N GLY A 41 0.32 22.76 0.74
CA GLY A 41 0.07 23.20 2.10
C GLY A 41 -0.43 22.12 3.04
N GLU A 42 -0.29 22.39 4.35
CA GLU A 42 -0.55 21.39 5.40
C GLU A 42 -1.99 20.90 5.44
N GLU A 43 -2.96 21.76 5.16
CA GLU A 43 -4.38 21.38 5.16
C GLU A 43 -4.69 20.37 4.05
N VAL A 44 -4.15 20.60 2.86
CA VAL A 44 -4.30 19.67 1.73
C VAL A 44 -3.63 18.34 2.04
N VAL A 45 -2.40 18.36 2.53
CA VAL A 45 -1.66 17.14 2.94
C VAL A 45 -2.46 16.34 3.96
N ARG A 46 -3.03 16.99 4.98
CA ARG A 46 -3.86 16.33 5.98
C ARG A 46 -5.08 15.63 5.35
N LYS A 47 -5.78 16.30 4.45
CA LYS A 47 -6.95 15.72 3.74
C LYS A 47 -6.56 14.55 2.86
N VAL A 48 -5.43 14.64 2.15
CA VAL A 48 -4.86 13.57 1.32
C VAL A 48 -4.54 12.34 2.17
N ILE A 49 -3.84 12.52 3.28
CA ILE A 49 -3.49 11.44 4.20
C ILE A 49 -4.74 10.80 4.82
N ASP A 50 -5.68 11.61 5.29
CA ASP A 50 -6.93 11.13 5.88
C ASP A 50 -7.73 10.26 4.90
N PHE A 51 -7.87 10.72 3.66
CA PHE A 51 -8.50 9.93 2.61
C PHE A 51 -7.75 8.63 2.33
N HIS A 52 -6.42 8.70 2.22
CA HIS A 52 -5.59 7.52 1.97
C HIS A 52 -5.76 6.44 3.05
N LEU A 53 -5.74 6.84 4.32
CA LEU A 53 -5.89 5.91 5.45
C LEU A 53 -7.29 5.28 5.51
N LYS A 54 -8.33 6.03 5.18
CA LYS A 54 -9.71 5.54 5.15
C LYS A 54 -10.04 4.66 3.95
N ASN A 55 -9.23 4.71 2.90
CA ASN A 55 -9.48 4.04 1.62
C ASN A 55 -8.28 3.18 1.19
N GLY A 56 -7.79 2.32 2.07
CA GLY A 56 -6.59 1.51 1.84
C GLY A 56 -6.62 0.63 0.59
N GLY A 57 -7.80 0.11 0.21
CA GLY A 57 -7.96 -0.75 -0.96
C GLY A 57 -8.12 -0.01 -2.31
N VAL A 58 -8.23 1.32 -2.29
CA VAL A 58 -8.37 2.12 -3.52
C VAL A 58 -7.01 2.34 -4.18
N SER A 59 -6.94 2.20 -5.51
CA SER A 59 -5.70 2.37 -6.27
C SER A 59 -5.16 3.80 -6.20
N ARG A 60 -3.84 3.96 -6.39
CA ARG A 60 -3.22 5.28 -6.48
C ARG A 60 -3.80 6.14 -7.62
N PHE A 61 -4.19 5.50 -8.70
CA PHE A 61 -4.77 6.19 -9.87
C PHE A 61 -6.09 6.86 -9.50
N GLU A 62 -6.97 6.16 -8.84
CA GLU A 62 -8.24 6.69 -8.37
C GLU A 62 -8.06 7.72 -7.25
N LYS A 63 -7.10 7.50 -6.35
CA LYS A 63 -6.79 8.46 -5.28
C LYS A 63 -6.30 9.80 -5.82
N ILE A 64 -5.36 9.80 -6.77
CA ILE A 64 -4.82 11.03 -7.35
C ILE A 64 -5.91 11.80 -8.11
N LYS A 65 -6.79 11.12 -8.85
CA LYS A 65 -7.95 11.75 -9.49
C LYS A 65 -8.88 12.39 -8.45
N PHE A 66 -9.17 11.68 -7.37
CA PHE A 66 -9.99 12.21 -6.26
C PHE A 66 -9.35 13.44 -5.63
N PHE A 67 -8.04 13.41 -5.36
CA PHE A 67 -7.35 14.55 -4.74
C PHE A 67 -7.45 15.81 -5.58
N TYR A 68 -7.30 15.70 -6.89
CA TYR A 68 -7.44 16.84 -7.80
C TYR A 68 -8.88 17.32 -7.92
N LYS A 69 -9.84 16.42 -8.03
CA LYS A 69 -11.26 16.75 -8.19
C LYS A 69 -11.87 17.29 -6.90
N ASP A 70 -11.72 16.58 -5.80
CA ASP A 70 -12.50 16.77 -4.57
C ASP A 70 -11.76 17.52 -3.46
N ILE A 71 -10.43 17.59 -3.49
CA ILE A 71 -9.62 18.32 -2.51
C ILE A 71 -9.08 19.62 -3.11
N LEU A 72 -8.42 19.54 -4.26
CA LEU A 72 -7.78 20.67 -4.91
C LEU A 72 -8.75 21.48 -5.80
N HIS A 73 -9.82 20.85 -6.28
CA HIS A 73 -10.78 21.44 -7.23
C HIS A 73 -10.09 22.02 -8.47
N ARG A 74 -9.14 21.27 -9.02
CA ARG A 74 -8.34 21.63 -10.19
C ARG A 74 -8.44 20.59 -11.29
N PRO A 75 -8.34 21.02 -12.57
CA PRO A 75 -8.24 20.08 -13.67
C PRO A 75 -6.94 19.25 -13.58
N LEU A 76 -6.98 18.01 -14.00
CA LEU A 76 -5.87 17.10 -14.06
C LEU A 76 -5.66 16.65 -15.50
N SER A 77 -4.64 17.21 -16.16
CA SER A 77 -4.25 16.76 -17.51
C SER A 77 -3.66 15.36 -17.49
N ASP A 78 -3.76 14.63 -18.60
CA ASP A 78 -3.18 13.29 -18.72
C ASP A 78 -1.67 13.30 -18.46
N LYS A 79 -0.96 14.31 -18.94
CA LYS A 79 0.48 14.48 -18.72
C LYS A 79 0.82 14.68 -17.24
N LEU A 80 0.09 15.54 -16.54
CA LEU A 80 0.29 15.77 -15.11
C LEU A 80 -0.07 14.53 -14.29
N PHE A 81 -1.17 13.88 -14.64
CA PHE A 81 -1.59 12.64 -14.00
C PHE A 81 -0.50 11.57 -14.09
N GLN A 82 0.04 11.33 -15.28
CA GLN A 82 1.11 10.36 -15.49
C GLN A 82 2.37 10.73 -14.68
N LYS A 83 2.74 12.01 -14.69
CA LYS A 83 3.87 12.51 -13.90
C LYS A 83 3.71 12.25 -12.41
N LEU A 84 2.53 12.52 -11.85
CA LEU A 84 2.23 12.29 -10.42
C LEU A 84 2.26 10.80 -10.07
N CYS A 85 1.68 9.96 -10.92
CA CYS A 85 1.72 8.51 -10.74
C CYS A 85 3.15 7.97 -10.74
N ASP A 86 4.01 8.45 -11.65
CA ASP A 86 5.41 8.05 -11.73
C ASP A 86 6.21 8.54 -10.52
N GLN A 87 6.00 9.78 -10.09
CA GLN A 87 6.64 10.33 -8.88
C GLN A 87 6.25 9.55 -7.63
N TYR A 88 4.96 9.26 -7.47
CA TYR A 88 4.49 8.44 -6.35
C TYR A 88 5.15 7.05 -6.37
N SER A 89 5.18 6.42 -7.53
CA SER A 89 5.80 5.09 -7.68
C SER A 89 7.27 5.09 -7.26
N ARG A 90 8.04 6.09 -7.67
CA ARG A 90 9.45 6.22 -7.28
C ARG A 90 9.61 6.41 -5.78
N LEU A 91 8.81 7.31 -5.18
CA LEU A 91 8.83 7.54 -3.72
C LEU A 91 8.52 6.28 -2.93
N VAL A 92 7.57 5.47 -3.41
CA VAL A 92 7.19 4.22 -2.75
C VAL A 92 8.26 3.14 -2.93
N VAL A 93 8.71 2.88 -4.15
CA VAL A 93 9.67 1.81 -4.46
C VAL A 93 10.97 2.01 -3.68
N ASP A 94 11.53 3.21 -3.69
CA ASP A 94 12.78 3.52 -2.97
C ASP A 94 12.70 3.24 -1.47
N LYS A 95 11.54 3.37 -0.88
CA LYS A 95 11.31 3.14 0.55
C LYS A 95 10.85 1.73 0.88
N VAL A 96 10.02 1.13 0.03
CA VAL A 96 9.51 -0.24 0.25
C VAL A 96 10.64 -1.26 0.16
N VAL A 97 11.58 -1.08 -0.77
CA VAL A 97 12.74 -1.98 -0.93
C VAL A 97 13.57 -2.09 0.35
N VAL A 98 13.64 -1.04 1.14
CA VAL A 98 14.39 -1.00 2.41
C VAL A 98 13.49 -1.10 3.64
N ALA A 99 12.17 -1.29 3.47
CA ALA A 99 11.25 -1.43 4.59
C ALA A 99 11.55 -2.71 5.40
N PRO A 100 11.46 -2.65 6.74
CA PRO A 100 11.66 -3.83 7.57
C PRO A 100 10.58 -4.89 7.30
N TRP A 101 10.94 -6.13 7.54
CA TRP A 101 9.97 -7.21 7.56
C TRP A 101 9.00 -7.07 8.73
N VAL A 102 7.74 -7.47 8.53
CA VAL A 102 6.82 -7.68 9.66
C VAL A 102 7.40 -8.80 10.54
N ASP A 103 7.34 -8.64 11.86
CA ASP A 103 7.87 -9.60 12.81
C ASP A 103 7.33 -11.02 12.53
N GLY A 104 8.25 -11.98 12.41
CA GLY A 104 7.94 -13.38 12.12
C GLY A 104 7.68 -13.72 10.65
N ALA A 105 7.45 -12.74 9.77
CA ALA A 105 7.11 -12.99 8.36
C ALA A 105 8.25 -13.71 7.62
N ARG A 106 9.47 -13.23 7.72
CA ARG A 106 10.64 -13.83 7.08
C ARG A 106 10.88 -15.25 7.56
N ASP A 107 10.81 -15.47 8.87
CA ASP A 107 10.99 -16.78 9.48
C ASP A 107 9.91 -17.77 9.04
N PHE A 108 8.65 -17.32 9.01
CA PHE A 108 7.55 -18.14 8.52
C PHE A 108 7.78 -18.59 7.08
N LEU A 109 8.14 -17.69 6.18
CA LEU A 109 8.41 -18.01 4.77
C LEU A 109 9.59 -18.99 4.64
N THR A 110 10.67 -18.75 5.38
CA THR A 110 11.86 -19.59 5.35
C THR A 110 11.59 -21.02 5.83
N HIS A 111 10.83 -21.17 6.92
CA HIS A 111 10.51 -22.46 7.51
C HIS A 111 9.43 -23.25 6.76
N ASN A 112 8.57 -22.58 5.99
CA ASN A 112 7.40 -23.19 5.37
C ASN A 112 7.46 -23.30 3.84
N LYS A 113 8.51 -22.79 3.19
CA LYS A 113 8.64 -22.80 1.72
C LYS A 113 8.64 -24.20 1.09
N LYS A 114 8.97 -25.23 1.87
CA LYS A 114 8.94 -26.62 1.41
C LYS A 114 7.62 -27.34 1.74
N LYS A 115 6.82 -26.80 2.65
CA LYS A 115 5.54 -27.38 3.09
C LYS A 115 4.35 -26.88 2.29
N PHE A 116 4.39 -25.62 1.84
CA PHE A 116 3.30 -24.94 1.15
C PHE A 116 3.79 -24.29 -0.14
N ILE A 117 2.90 -24.14 -1.09
CA ILE A 117 3.06 -23.18 -2.18
C ILE A 117 2.83 -21.80 -1.60
N LEU A 118 3.82 -20.92 -1.71
CA LEU A 118 3.76 -19.54 -1.18
C LEU A 118 3.71 -18.57 -2.34
N ALA A 119 2.76 -17.62 -2.30
CA ALA A 119 2.56 -16.57 -3.30
C ALA A 119 2.23 -15.24 -2.63
N ILE A 120 2.42 -14.14 -3.36
CA ILE A 120 2.12 -12.78 -2.96
C ILE A 120 1.05 -12.20 -3.89
#